data_bddb17ddb0112f6f8eb8897b5ce12d3e
#
_entry.id   bddb17ddb0112f6f8eb8897b5ce12d3e
#
_cell.length_a   1.000
_cell.length_b   1.000
_cell.length_c   1.000
_cell.angle_alpha   90.00
_cell.angle_beta   90.00
_cell.angle_gamma   90.00
#
_symmetry.space_group_name_H-M   'P 1'
#
loop_
_entity.id
_entity.type
_entity.pdbx_description
1 polymer ?
#
loop_
_entity_poly.entity_id
_entity_poly.type
_entity_poly.pdbx_seq_one_letter_code
_entity_poly.pdbx_strand_id
1 'polypeptide(L)'
;MKKEDAINHCIEVVGKNYPKWIYGWFKVSQSNIGFVHFCRFEDLVSDPKSEFIKMINFYNIELDDKKIDQIVKETEGKKDMETNVNEALILPWAHSSNFRSGKIGSWKDEFSLSNIDNFKKI
;
A
#
# COMPACT_ATOMS: atom_id res chain seq x y z
N MET A 1 10.99 17.95 -16.58
CA MET A 1 11.88 17.11 -15.74
C MET A 1 11.87 15.70 -16.32
N LYS A 2 13.02 15.07 -16.55
CA LYS A 2 13.06 13.68 -17.01
C LYS A 2 12.57 12.77 -15.88
N LYS A 3 12.03 11.59 -16.23
CA LYS A 3 11.49 10.62 -15.26
C LYS A 3 12.53 10.21 -14.21
N GLU A 4 13.76 9.96 -14.63
CA GLU A 4 14.88 9.60 -13.76
C GLU A 4 15.18 10.70 -12.73
N ASP A 5 15.18 11.96 -13.15
CA ASP A 5 15.41 13.11 -12.25
C ASP A 5 14.28 13.24 -11.22
N ALA A 6 13.04 12.99 -11.64
CA ALA A 6 11.89 12.99 -10.73
C ALA A 6 11.99 11.90 -9.67
N ILE A 7 12.40 10.69 -10.07
CA ILE A 7 12.60 9.58 -9.13
C ILE A 7 13.75 9.92 -8.16
N ASN A 8 14.88 10.42 -8.63
CA ASN A 8 15.99 10.83 -7.78
C ASN A 8 15.58 11.91 -6.78
N HIS A 9 14.81 12.90 -7.22
CA HIS A 9 14.28 13.94 -6.33
C HIS A 9 13.39 13.34 -5.23
N CYS A 10 12.49 12.42 -5.57
CA CYS A 10 11.68 11.70 -4.58
C CYS A 10 12.54 10.90 -3.60
N ILE A 11 13.59 10.22 -4.07
CA ILE A 11 14.53 9.48 -3.23
C ILE A 11 15.20 10.42 -2.23
N GLU A 12 15.66 11.59 -2.67
CA GLU A 12 16.34 12.56 -1.81
C GLU A 12 15.42 13.19 -0.77
N VAL A 13 14.20 13.55 -1.14
CA VAL A 13 13.26 14.28 -0.28
C VAL A 13 12.51 13.33 0.66
N VAL A 14 12.00 12.23 0.12
CA VAL A 14 11.13 11.30 0.86
C VAL A 14 11.94 10.15 1.45
N GLY A 15 12.88 9.60 0.69
CA GLY A 15 13.62 8.39 1.04
C GLY A 15 14.42 8.52 2.34
N LYS A 16 14.91 9.69 2.68
CA LYS A 16 15.69 9.91 3.93
C LYS A 16 14.87 9.76 5.21
N ASN A 17 13.61 10.14 5.19
CA ASN A 17 12.76 10.20 6.38
C ASN A 17 11.68 9.13 6.42
N TYR A 18 11.16 8.75 5.26
CA TYR A 18 10.05 7.82 5.16
C TYR A 18 10.34 6.42 5.73
N PRO A 19 11.52 5.81 5.48
CA PRO A 19 11.87 4.53 6.10
C PRO A 19 11.94 4.58 7.63
N LYS A 20 12.43 5.69 8.21
CA LYS A 20 12.48 5.89 9.66
C LYS A 20 11.09 6.00 10.26
N TRP A 21 10.18 6.70 9.58
CA TRP A 21 8.79 6.85 9.97
C TRP A 21 8.06 5.50 9.93
N ILE A 22 8.19 4.72 8.83
CA ILE A 22 7.62 3.37 8.71
C ILE A 22 8.18 2.47 9.82
N TYR A 23 9.48 2.47 10.04
CA TYR A 23 10.12 1.65 11.07
C TYR A 23 9.66 2.01 12.48
N GLY A 24 9.43 3.30 12.74
CA GLY A 24 8.85 3.76 14.00
C GLY A 24 7.47 3.13 14.26
N TRP A 25 6.58 3.20 13.28
CA TRP A 25 5.24 2.60 13.39
C TRP A 25 5.29 1.07 13.44
N PHE A 26 6.20 0.44 12.70
CA PHE A 26 6.41 -1.00 12.81
C PHE A 26 6.81 -1.41 14.21
N LYS A 27 7.72 -0.69 14.87
CA LYS A 27 8.06 -0.93 16.28
C LYS A 27 6.86 -0.78 17.22
N VAL A 28 6.04 0.24 17.00
CA VAL A 28 4.81 0.43 17.79
C VAL A 28 3.85 -0.74 17.59
N SER A 29 3.69 -1.25 16.37
CA SER A 29 2.82 -2.40 16.11
C SER A 29 3.30 -3.68 16.82
N GLN A 30 4.61 -3.83 17.04
CA GLN A 30 5.20 -4.96 17.75
C GLN A 30 5.12 -4.85 19.28
N SER A 31 4.80 -3.68 19.81
CA SER A 31 4.81 -3.40 21.26
C SER A 31 3.56 -3.87 22.02
N ASN A 32 2.65 -4.62 21.39
CA ASN A 32 1.40 -5.14 21.96
C ASN A 32 0.45 -4.06 22.53
N ILE A 33 0.60 -2.81 22.12
CA ILE A 33 -0.25 -1.70 22.60
C ILE A 33 -1.65 -1.76 21.96
N GLY A 34 -1.86 -2.59 20.94
CA GLY A 34 -3.17 -2.82 20.31
C GLY A 34 -3.74 -1.65 19.51
N PHE A 35 -2.97 -0.55 19.33
CA PHE A 35 -3.44 0.64 18.64
C PHE A 35 -3.02 0.73 17.17
N VAL A 36 -2.14 -0.16 16.72
CA VAL A 36 -1.59 -0.12 15.35
C VAL A 36 -1.61 -1.50 14.74
N HIS A 37 -2.32 -1.66 13.65
CA HIS A 37 -2.22 -2.79 12.75
C HIS A 37 -1.29 -2.43 11.58
N PHE A 38 -0.29 -3.25 11.32
CA PHE A 38 0.66 -3.03 10.24
C PHE A 38 0.39 -4.05 9.13
N CYS A 39 -0.15 -3.55 8.02
CA CYS A 39 -0.44 -4.34 6.83
C CYS A 39 0.53 -3.92 5.71
N ARG A 40 1.26 -4.86 5.14
CA ARG A 40 2.12 -4.62 3.99
C ARG A 40 1.35 -4.86 2.71
N PHE A 41 1.60 -4.04 1.70
CA PHE A 41 0.99 -4.20 0.38
C PHE A 41 1.30 -5.58 -0.22
N GLU A 42 2.55 -6.05 -0.06
CA GLU A 42 2.98 -7.35 -0.55
C GLU A 42 2.20 -8.51 0.09
N ASP A 43 1.94 -8.43 1.39
CA ASP A 43 1.19 -9.45 2.12
C ASP A 43 -0.28 -9.43 1.70
N LEU A 44 -0.87 -8.22 1.58
CA LEU A 44 -2.25 -8.05 1.11
C LEU A 44 -2.47 -8.58 -0.32
N VAL A 45 -1.49 -8.43 -1.21
CA VAL A 45 -1.58 -8.93 -2.59
C VAL A 45 -1.32 -10.44 -2.66
N SER A 46 -0.45 -10.97 -1.80
CA SER A 46 -0.08 -12.39 -1.81
C SER A 46 -1.12 -13.28 -1.13
N ASP A 47 -1.72 -12.81 -0.05
CA ASP A 47 -2.76 -13.52 0.71
C ASP A 47 -3.82 -12.53 1.25
N PRO A 48 -4.70 -12.04 0.37
CA PRO A 48 -5.69 -11.02 0.74
C PRO A 48 -6.65 -11.50 1.83
N LYS A 49 -6.99 -12.80 1.87
CA LYS A 49 -7.89 -13.36 2.87
C LYS A 49 -7.27 -13.32 4.27
N SER A 50 -6.05 -13.78 4.40
CA SER A 50 -5.34 -13.78 5.70
C SER A 50 -5.15 -12.35 6.22
N GLU A 51 -4.76 -11.42 5.37
CA GLU A 51 -4.57 -10.02 5.77
C GLU A 51 -5.91 -9.35 6.13
N PHE A 52 -7.00 -9.65 5.41
CA PHE A 52 -8.31 -9.15 5.75
C PHE A 52 -8.79 -9.67 7.11
N ILE A 53 -8.58 -10.95 7.41
CA ILE A 53 -8.90 -11.54 8.73
C ILE A 53 -8.11 -10.83 9.85
N LYS A 54 -6.82 -10.54 9.65
CA LYS A 54 -6.03 -9.78 10.63
C LYS A 54 -6.60 -8.38 10.86
N MET A 55 -7.04 -7.70 9.79
CA MET A 55 -7.64 -6.36 9.90
C MET A 55 -8.96 -6.38 10.66
N ILE A 56 -9.89 -7.29 10.34
CA ILE A 56 -11.19 -7.36 11.03
C ILE A 56 -11.02 -7.73 12.50
N ASN A 57 -10.08 -8.63 12.81
CA ASN A 57 -9.76 -8.99 14.20
C ASN A 57 -9.19 -7.80 14.97
N PHE A 58 -8.33 -7.00 14.34
CA PHE A 58 -7.78 -5.79 14.95
C PHE A 58 -8.89 -4.78 15.31
N TYR A 59 -9.92 -4.66 14.48
CA TYR A 59 -11.08 -3.79 14.73
C TYR A 59 -12.18 -4.45 15.57
N ASN A 60 -12.00 -5.69 16.04
CA ASN A 60 -13.01 -6.50 16.74
C ASN A 60 -14.32 -6.63 15.94
N ILE A 61 -14.21 -6.79 14.61
CA ILE A 61 -15.34 -7.01 13.71
C ILE A 61 -15.55 -8.51 13.56
N GLU A 62 -16.73 -8.99 13.90
CA GLU A 62 -17.12 -10.38 13.70
C GLU A 62 -17.76 -10.56 12.33
N LEU A 63 -17.18 -11.40 11.49
CA LEU A 63 -17.74 -11.82 10.20
C LEU A 63 -17.62 -13.32 10.08
N ASP A 64 -18.63 -13.95 9.48
CA ASP A 64 -18.57 -15.37 9.12
C ASP A 64 -17.64 -15.60 7.91
N ASP A 65 -17.16 -16.83 7.77
CA ASP A 65 -16.23 -17.21 6.71
C ASP A 65 -16.80 -16.97 5.31
N LYS A 66 -18.12 -17.17 5.13
CA LYS A 66 -18.77 -16.96 3.82
C LYS A 66 -18.74 -15.49 3.43
N LYS A 67 -18.95 -14.59 4.41
CA LYS A 67 -18.91 -13.14 4.17
C LYS A 67 -17.49 -12.67 3.89
N ILE A 68 -16.50 -13.23 4.60
CA ILE A 68 -15.09 -12.98 4.35
C ILE A 68 -14.72 -13.39 2.92
N ASP A 69 -15.07 -14.61 2.51
CA ASP A 69 -14.79 -15.11 1.16
C ASP A 69 -15.47 -14.28 0.08
N GLN A 70 -16.69 -13.83 0.33
CA GLN A 70 -17.42 -12.95 -0.59
C GLN A 70 -16.68 -11.62 -0.78
N ILE A 71 -16.28 -10.95 0.32
CA ILE A 71 -15.59 -9.65 0.26
C ILE A 71 -14.25 -9.78 -0.46
N VAL A 72 -13.46 -10.79 -0.13
CA VAL A 72 -12.18 -11.05 -0.78
C VAL A 72 -12.37 -11.26 -2.27
N LYS A 73 -13.33 -12.11 -2.68
CA LYS A 73 -13.63 -12.36 -4.09
C LYS A 73 -14.11 -11.11 -4.83
N GLU A 74 -14.89 -10.26 -4.18
CA GLU A 74 -15.37 -9.01 -4.79
C GLU A 74 -14.26 -7.98 -4.97
N THR A 75 -13.18 -8.06 -4.18
CA THR A 75 -12.01 -7.19 -4.29
C THR A 75 -10.96 -7.74 -5.26
N GLU A 76 -10.89 -9.07 -5.43
CA GLU A 76 -10.03 -9.71 -6.42
C GLU A 76 -10.52 -9.37 -7.83
N GLY A 77 -9.68 -8.71 -8.60
CA GLY A 77 -9.96 -8.45 -10.03
C GLY A 77 -10.67 -7.15 -10.35
N LYS A 78 -11.03 -6.32 -9.38
CA LYS A 78 -11.42 -4.93 -9.66
C LYS A 78 -10.18 -4.11 -10.06
N LYS A 79 -9.62 -4.46 -11.23
CA LYS A 79 -8.60 -3.66 -11.91
C LYS A 79 -9.17 -2.32 -12.40
N ASP A 80 -10.47 -2.25 -12.57
CA ASP A 80 -11.22 -1.09 -13.00
C ASP A 80 -12.11 -0.62 -11.85
N MET A 81 -11.51 -0.07 -10.80
CA MET A 81 -12.24 0.92 -10.04
C MET A 81 -12.41 2.14 -10.97
N GLU A 82 -13.38 2.08 -11.86
CA GLU A 82 -14.13 3.26 -12.23
C GLU A 82 -14.78 3.74 -10.93
N THR A 83 -14.01 4.45 -10.15
CA THR A 83 -14.56 5.26 -9.07
C THR A 83 -15.56 6.16 -9.74
N ASN A 84 -16.82 5.87 -9.51
CA ASN A 84 -17.91 6.74 -9.92
C ASN A 84 -17.52 8.12 -9.37
N VAL A 85 -17.22 9.06 -10.26
CA VAL A 85 -16.67 10.38 -9.91
C VAL A 85 -17.59 11.10 -8.92
N ASN A 86 -18.85 10.69 -8.84
CA ASN A 86 -19.85 11.19 -7.90
C ASN A 86 -19.70 10.71 -6.45
N GLU A 87 -19.00 9.59 -6.21
CA GLU A 87 -18.65 9.12 -4.85
C GLU A 87 -17.28 9.64 -4.40
N ALA A 88 -16.46 10.11 -5.31
CA ALA A 88 -15.14 10.72 -5.02
C ALA A 88 -15.21 12.11 -4.38
N LEU A 89 -16.39 12.66 -4.12
CA LEU A 89 -16.57 13.93 -3.41
C LEU A 89 -16.02 13.92 -1.98
N ILE A 90 -15.70 12.74 -1.42
CA ILE A 90 -15.17 12.62 -0.04
C ILE A 90 -13.64 12.73 -0.03
N LEU A 91 -12.95 12.41 -1.14
CA LEU A 91 -11.50 12.43 -1.23
C LEU A 91 -11.04 13.13 -2.50
N PRO A 92 -10.83 14.46 -2.48
CA PRO A 92 -10.49 15.24 -3.67
C PRO A 92 -9.16 14.84 -4.35
N TRP A 93 -8.36 13.97 -3.71
CA TRP A 93 -7.12 13.41 -4.27
C TRP A 93 -7.26 11.97 -4.80
N ALA A 94 -8.43 11.35 -4.66
CA ALA A 94 -8.68 10.01 -5.20
C ALA A 94 -9.03 10.12 -6.70
N HIS A 95 -8.00 10.21 -7.55
CA HIS A 95 -8.17 10.12 -8.99
C HIS A 95 -8.03 8.66 -9.44
N SER A 96 -8.85 8.22 -10.39
CA SER A 96 -8.74 6.92 -11.06
C SER A 96 -7.35 6.69 -11.68
N SER A 97 -6.62 7.78 -12.00
CA SER A 97 -5.25 7.76 -12.50
C SER A 97 -4.19 7.35 -11.46
N ASN A 98 -4.53 7.25 -10.17
CA ASN A 98 -3.59 6.85 -9.13
C ASN A 98 -3.30 5.34 -9.14
N PHE A 99 -4.18 4.53 -9.74
CA PHE A 99 -3.93 3.11 -9.91
C PHE A 99 -3.01 2.87 -11.12
N ARG A 100 -1.82 2.32 -10.88
CA ARG A 100 -0.86 2.04 -11.93
C ARG A 100 -0.86 0.57 -12.39
N SER A 101 -0.61 -0.37 -11.49
CA SER A 101 -0.52 -1.79 -11.85
C SER A 101 -0.93 -2.76 -10.76
N GLY A 102 -0.91 -2.37 -9.49
CA GLY A 102 -1.17 -3.25 -8.36
C GLY A 102 -0.22 -4.46 -8.25
N LYS A 103 0.92 -4.43 -8.95
CA LYS A 103 1.87 -5.56 -8.98
C LYS A 103 3.01 -5.34 -7.99
N ILE A 104 3.34 -6.40 -7.22
CA ILE A 104 4.52 -6.43 -6.36
C ILE A 104 5.78 -6.28 -7.22
N GLY A 105 6.69 -5.44 -6.78
CA GLY A 105 8.00 -5.26 -7.43
C GLY A 105 7.97 -4.48 -8.74
N SER A 106 6.84 -3.86 -9.13
CA SER A 106 6.74 -3.07 -10.36
C SER A 106 7.67 -1.84 -10.42
N TRP A 107 8.25 -1.43 -9.31
CA TRP A 107 9.29 -0.41 -9.26
C TRP A 107 10.56 -0.81 -10.05
N LYS A 108 10.82 -2.10 -10.21
CA LYS A 108 11.99 -2.62 -10.96
C LYS A 108 11.96 -2.24 -12.44
N ASP A 109 10.75 -2.07 -13.00
CA ASP A 109 10.56 -1.66 -14.38
C ASP A 109 10.71 -0.14 -14.57
N GLU A 110 10.70 0.61 -13.47
CA GLU A 110 10.66 2.06 -13.44
C GLU A 110 12.01 2.68 -13.04
N PHE A 111 12.75 2.02 -12.16
CA PHE A 111 14.00 2.53 -11.61
C PHE A 111 15.16 2.21 -12.55
N SER A 112 15.96 3.23 -12.89
CA SER A 112 17.27 3.02 -13.51
C SER A 112 18.27 2.47 -12.47
N LEU A 113 19.39 1.95 -12.95
CA LEU A 113 20.50 1.52 -12.07
C LEU A 113 20.97 2.68 -11.19
N SER A 114 21.01 3.90 -11.72
CA SER A 114 21.35 5.12 -10.97
C SER A 114 20.36 5.39 -9.85
N ASN A 115 19.05 5.23 -10.11
CA ASN A 115 18.03 5.39 -9.06
C ASN A 115 18.21 4.37 -7.92
N ILE A 116 18.49 3.10 -8.28
CA ILE A 116 18.72 2.02 -7.31
C ILE A 116 19.95 2.31 -6.45
N ASP A 117 21.04 2.76 -7.06
CA ASP A 117 22.27 3.08 -6.34
C ASP A 117 22.10 4.28 -5.42
N ASN A 118 21.34 5.29 -5.84
CA ASN A 118 21.00 6.43 -4.98
C ASN A 118 20.12 6.02 -3.81
N PHE A 119 19.15 5.14 -4.04
CA PHE A 119 18.29 4.62 -2.97
C PHE A 119 19.07 3.83 -1.91
N LYS A 120 20.08 3.04 -2.33
CA LYS A 120 20.93 2.27 -1.40
C LYS A 120 21.83 3.13 -0.50
N LYS A 121 22.06 4.40 -0.84
CA LYS A 121 22.92 5.32 -0.07
C LYS A 121 22.17 6.03 1.07
N ILE A 122 20.85 5.87 1.15
CA ILE A 122 20.00 6.45 2.18
C ILE A 122 19.95 5.54 3.42
#